data_605529719c96a5b58805849454d5b88b
#
_entry.id   605529719c96a5b58805849454d5b88b
#
_cell.length_a   1.000
_cell.length_b   1.000
_cell.length_c   1.000
_cell.angle_alpha   90.00
_cell.angle_beta   90.00
_cell.angle_gamma   90.00
#
_symmetry.space_group_name_H-M   'P 1'
#
loop_
_entity.id
_entity.type
_entity.pdbx_description
1 polymer ?
#
loop_
_entity_poly.entity_id
_entity_poly.type
_entity_poly.pdbx_seq_one_letter_code
_entity_poly.pdbx_strand_id
1 'polypeptide(L)'
;MPRTTSRTTVTDQIGPRGERVLVRRSTRRTRSISITRRDGDLVVAIPASFGAREEREWVTRMIDQLSRKEAARAPRDRSDRDLMRLARRLSEEHFAGQASPLSVTWSSRQNRRWGSCTPSDRTIRLSHRLQGMPSWVLEAVLVHELAHLFVPGHGPAFQELVNRYPRTERARGFLEGVAHAQDWKLDLEGDEGDEGDAAG
;
A
#
# COMPACT_ATOMS: atom_id res chain seq x y z
N MET A 1 -28.36 16.79 41.19
CA MET A 1 -27.66 15.69 40.52
C MET A 1 -26.27 16.17 40.16
N PRO A 2 -25.17 15.69 40.77
CA PRO A 2 -23.83 16.14 40.43
C PRO A 2 -23.45 15.59 39.05
N ARG A 3 -23.01 16.47 38.14
CA ARG A 3 -22.44 16.12 36.83
C ARG A 3 -21.13 15.40 37.07
N THR A 4 -21.08 14.10 36.78
CA THR A 4 -19.85 13.30 36.84
C THR A 4 -18.86 13.86 35.82
N THR A 5 -17.87 14.60 36.27
CA THR A 5 -16.79 15.14 35.42
C THR A 5 -15.99 13.96 34.88
N SER A 6 -16.05 13.76 33.56
CA SER A 6 -15.29 12.72 32.88
C SER A 6 -13.80 13.02 33.00
N ARG A 7 -13.08 12.27 33.84
CA ARG A 7 -11.65 12.41 34.04
C ARG A 7 -10.92 11.46 33.09
N THR A 8 -10.16 12.03 32.18
CA THR A 8 -9.25 11.28 31.30
C THR A 8 -7.83 11.65 31.68
N THR A 9 -7.00 10.66 31.98
CA THR A 9 -5.57 10.83 32.22
C THR A 9 -4.81 10.18 31.07
N VAL A 10 -3.67 10.77 30.68
CA VAL A 10 -2.80 10.25 29.64
C VAL A 10 -1.42 10.03 30.25
N THR A 11 -0.88 8.83 30.04
CA THR A 11 0.48 8.45 30.46
C THR A 11 1.28 8.12 29.22
N ASP A 12 2.52 8.60 29.14
CA ASP A 12 3.46 8.32 28.08
C ASP A 12 4.39 7.19 28.53
N GLN A 13 4.60 6.19 27.68
CA GLN A 13 5.51 5.07 27.97
C GLN A 13 6.12 4.52 26.68
N ILE A 14 7.21 3.80 26.83
CA ILE A 14 7.85 3.09 25.69
C ILE A 14 7.27 1.68 25.64
N GLY A 15 6.80 1.29 24.47
CA GLY A 15 6.29 -0.05 24.20
C GLY A 15 7.42 -1.09 24.03
N PRO A 16 7.06 -2.38 23.93
CA PRO A 16 8.03 -3.48 23.91
C PRO A 16 8.98 -3.49 22.71
N ARG A 17 8.70 -2.71 21.66
CA ARG A 17 9.53 -2.58 20.45
C ARG A 17 10.16 -1.19 20.31
N GLY A 18 10.17 -0.39 21.38
CA GLY A 18 10.71 0.97 21.38
C GLY A 18 9.77 2.04 20.82
N GLU A 19 8.52 1.69 20.46
CA GLU A 19 7.53 2.64 20.00
C GLU A 19 6.95 3.48 21.14
N ARG A 20 6.60 4.72 20.86
CA ARG A 20 5.93 5.59 21.83
C ARG A 20 4.46 5.20 21.97
N VAL A 21 4.03 4.99 23.21
CA VAL A 21 2.66 4.57 23.55
C VAL A 21 2.02 5.57 24.52
N LEU A 22 0.94 6.19 24.08
CA LEU A 22 0.10 7.06 24.89
C LEU A 22 -1.06 6.26 25.47
N VAL A 23 -1.04 6.00 26.77
CA VAL A 23 -2.12 5.29 27.45
C VAL A 23 -3.14 6.29 27.99
N ARG A 24 -4.36 6.25 27.44
CA ARG A 24 -5.49 7.08 27.84
C ARG A 24 -6.42 6.29 28.76
N ARG A 25 -6.46 6.65 30.03
CA ARG A 25 -7.39 6.11 31.03
C ARG A 25 -8.67 6.96 31.08
N SER A 26 -9.83 6.33 30.98
CA SER A 26 -11.11 7.03 30.99
C SER A 26 -12.11 6.38 31.98
N THR A 27 -12.72 7.19 32.81
CA THR A 27 -13.79 6.75 33.73
C THR A 27 -15.08 6.37 33.01
N ARG A 28 -15.28 6.83 31.77
CA ARG A 28 -16.41 6.46 30.92
C ARG A 28 -16.32 5.05 30.37
N ARG A 29 -15.10 4.47 30.36
CA ARG A 29 -14.87 3.11 29.88
C ARG A 29 -14.93 2.15 31.05
N THR A 30 -15.75 1.12 30.93
CA THR A 30 -15.87 0.08 31.96
C THR A 30 -15.17 -1.22 31.55
N ARG A 31 -15.26 -1.60 30.26
CA ARG A 31 -14.69 -2.84 29.72
C ARG A 31 -14.05 -2.68 28.34
N SER A 32 -14.30 -1.57 27.65
CA SER A 32 -13.82 -1.39 26.29
C SER A 32 -12.37 -0.93 26.27
N ILE A 33 -11.56 -1.61 25.47
CA ILE A 33 -10.17 -1.27 25.18
C ILE A 33 -10.03 -1.02 23.68
N SER A 34 -9.24 -0.02 23.30
CA SER A 34 -8.98 0.25 21.89
C SER A 34 -7.56 0.73 21.69
N ILE A 35 -7.00 0.42 20.53
CA ILE A 35 -5.69 0.92 20.07
C ILE A 35 -5.85 1.60 18.71
N THR A 36 -5.20 2.74 18.54
CA THR A 36 -5.14 3.47 17.27
C THR A 36 -3.75 4.06 17.11
N ARG A 37 -3.31 4.24 15.84
CA ARG A 37 -2.10 4.99 15.52
C ARG A 37 -2.50 6.41 15.15
N ARG A 38 -1.83 7.41 15.76
CA ARG A 38 -2.00 8.84 15.44
C ARG A 38 -0.63 9.49 15.39
N ASP A 39 -0.32 10.17 14.31
CA ASP A 39 0.91 10.94 14.12
C ASP A 39 2.21 10.15 14.44
N GLY A 40 2.19 8.83 14.14
CA GLY A 40 3.28 7.91 14.44
C GLY A 40 3.20 7.22 15.80
N ASP A 41 2.52 7.80 16.78
CA ASP A 41 2.38 7.26 18.13
C ASP A 41 1.23 6.24 18.24
N LEU A 42 1.37 5.28 19.16
CA LEU A 42 0.30 4.37 19.52
C LEU A 42 -0.55 4.97 20.65
N VAL A 43 -1.84 5.07 20.45
CA VAL A 43 -2.78 5.53 21.47
C VAL A 43 -3.62 4.35 21.94
N VAL A 44 -3.42 3.90 23.18
CA VAL A 44 -4.19 2.83 23.83
C VAL A 44 -5.17 3.44 24.82
N ALA A 45 -6.46 3.22 24.61
CA ALA A 45 -7.48 3.70 25.51
C ALA A 45 -8.05 2.54 26.38
N ILE A 46 -7.98 2.71 27.71
CA ILE A 46 -8.37 1.70 28.70
C ILE A 46 -9.32 2.28 29.76
N PRO A 47 -10.04 1.43 30.53
CA PRO A 47 -10.75 1.85 31.72
C PRO A 47 -9.83 2.46 32.78
N ALA A 48 -10.31 3.47 33.48
CA ALA A 48 -9.55 4.09 34.59
C ALA A 48 -9.37 3.15 35.79
N SER A 49 -10.21 2.11 35.87
CA SER A 49 -10.19 1.11 36.97
C SER A 49 -9.05 0.08 36.84
N PHE A 50 -8.37 0.03 35.68
CA PHE A 50 -7.29 -0.95 35.50
C PHE A 50 -6.10 -0.67 36.41
N GLY A 51 -5.61 -1.73 37.07
CA GLY A 51 -4.37 -1.71 37.82
C GLY A 51 -3.14 -1.68 36.92
N ALA A 52 -1.98 -1.32 37.45
CA ALA A 52 -0.74 -1.20 36.68
C ALA A 52 -0.30 -2.52 36.00
N ARG A 53 -0.59 -3.68 36.61
CA ARG A 53 -0.32 -4.99 36.01
C ARG A 53 -1.23 -5.26 34.83
N GLU A 54 -2.52 -5.05 35.03
CA GLU A 54 -3.56 -5.25 33.99
C GLU A 54 -3.36 -4.32 32.81
N GLU A 55 -2.98 -3.06 33.05
CA GLU A 55 -2.60 -2.11 31.99
C GLU A 55 -1.47 -2.65 31.15
N ARG A 56 -0.34 -3.08 31.74
CA ARG A 56 0.80 -3.62 31.00
C ARG A 56 0.43 -4.83 30.14
N GLU A 57 -0.34 -5.76 30.71
CA GLU A 57 -0.80 -6.95 29.98
C GLU A 57 -1.67 -6.58 28.78
N TRP A 58 -2.62 -5.66 28.95
CA TRP A 58 -3.49 -5.23 27.86
C TRP A 58 -2.80 -4.37 26.83
N VAL A 59 -1.92 -3.45 27.22
CA VAL A 59 -1.11 -2.63 26.28
C VAL A 59 -0.29 -3.55 25.40
N THR A 60 0.45 -4.50 25.96
CA THR A 60 1.24 -5.48 25.18
C THR A 60 0.36 -6.28 24.22
N ARG A 61 -0.75 -6.83 24.71
CA ARG A 61 -1.69 -7.61 23.90
C ARG A 61 -2.27 -6.80 22.75
N MET A 62 -2.66 -5.55 23.00
CA MET A 62 -3.22 -4.67 21.97
C MET A 62 -2.18 -4.27 20.92
N ILE A 63 -0.93 -4.02 21.30
CA ILE A 63 0.18 -3.74 20.38
C ILE A 63 0.43 -4.96 19.50
N ASP A 64 0.51 -6.16 20.07
CA ASP A 64 0.69 -7.39 19.30
C ASP A 64 -0.47 -7.66 18.33
N GLN A 65 -1.70 -7.43 18.77
CA GLN A 65 -2.87 -7.58 17.92
C GLN A 65 -2.85 -6.58 16.75
N LEU A 66 -2.51 -5.31 17.01
CA LEU A 66 -2.38 -4.29 15.97
C LEU A 66 -1.27 -4.66 14.98
N SER A 67 -0.09 -5.05 15.48
CA SER A 67 1.04 -5.46 14.66
C SER A 67 0.72 -6.67 13.78
N ARG A 68 0.01 -7.68 14.31
CA ARG A 68 -0.47 -8.81 13.50
C ARG A 68 -1.46 -8.38 12.43
N LYS A 69 -2.36 -7.44 12.76
CA LYS A 69 -3.34 -6.90 11.82
C LYS A 69 -2.69 -6.02 10.75
N GLU A 70 -1.70 -5.22 11.13
CA GLU A 70 -0.88 -4.42 10.20
C GLU A 70 -0.02 -5.34 9.32
N ALA A 71 0.64 -6.36 9.88
CA ALA A 71 1.39 -7.36 9.12
C ALA A 71 0.50 -8.20 8.18
N ALA A 72 -0.73 -8.49 8.57
CA ALA A 72 -1.69 -9.16 7.69
C ALA A 72 -2.23 -8.25 6.58
N ARG A 73 -2.18 -6.91 6.79
CA ARG A 73 -2.53 -5.87 5.81
C ARG A 73 -1.31 -5.38 5.03
N ALA A 74 -0.10 -5.56 5.57
CA ALA A 74 1.12 -5.30 4.82
C ALA A 74 1.05 -6.15 3.55
N PRO A 75 1.30 -5.56 2.38
CA PRO A 75 1.40 -6.32 1.16
C PRO A 75 2.50 -7.36 1.39
N ARG A 76 2.14 -8.64 1.37
CA ARG A 76 3.12 -9.73 1.33
C ARG A 76 3.95 -9.51 0.07
N ASP A 77 5.27 -9.71 0.15
CA ASP A 77 6.11 -9.80 -1.03
C ASP A 77 5.45 -10.79 -1.98
N ARG A 78 4.81 -10.25 -3.02
CA ARG A 78 4.10 -11.08 -3.99
C ARG A 78 5.14 -11.70 -4.88
N SER A 79 5.05 -13.01 -5.07
CA SER A 79 5.86 -13.71 -6.04
C SER A 79 5.43 -13.34 -7.48
N ASP A 80 6.26 -13.60 -8.47
CA ASP A 80 5.91 -13.44 -9.89
C ASP A 80 4.64 -14.27 -10.25
N ARG A 81 4.45 -15.42 -9.59
CA ARG A 81 3.23 -16.23 -9.74
C ARG A 81 1.99 -15.47 -9.22
N ASP A 82 2.13 -14.70 -8.15
CA ASP A 82 1.05 -13.89 -7.60
C ASP A 82 0.73 -12.70 -8.51
N LEU A 83 1.75 -12.08 -9.12
CA LEU A 83 1.57 -11.04 -10.13
C LEU A 83 0.84 -11.57 -11.36
N MET A 84 1.20 -12.75 -11.83
CA MET A 84 0.55 -13.39 -12.98
C MET A 84 -0.93 -13.69 -12.72
N ARG A 85 -1.27 -14.17 -11.51
CA ARG A 85 -2.67 -14.37 -11.10
C ARG A 85 -3.44 -13.04 -11.02
N LEU A 86 -2.79 -12.01 -10.48
CA LEU A 86 -3.36 -10.67 -10.41
C LEU A 86 -3.61 -10.10 -11.80
N ALA A 87 -2.66 -10.23 -12.72
CA ALA A 87 -2.79 -9.78 -14.11
C ALA A 87 -3.97 -10.44 -14.83
N ARG A 88 -4.13 -11.76 -14.68
CA ARG A 88 -5.27 -12.48 -15.26
C ARG A 88 -6.60 -11.97 -14.71
N ARG A 89 -6.73 -11.80 -13.40
CA ARG A 89 -7.93 -11.25 -12.76
C ARG A 89 -8.26 -9.85 -13.30
N LEU A 90 -7.28 -8.95 -13.32
CA LEU A 90 -7.48 -7.59 -13.81
C LEU A 90 -7.79 -7.56 -15.30
N SER A 91 -7.21 -8.47 -16.09
CA SER A 91 -7.53 -8.63 -17.51
C SER A 91 -9.01 -9.02 -17.70
N GLU A 92 -9.50 -9.98 -16.92
CA GLU A 92 -10.92 -10.38 -16.98
C GLU A 92 -11.84 -9.24 -16.54
N GLU A 93 -11.52 -8.56 -15.45
CA GLU A 93 -12.33 -7.49 -14.88
C GLU A 93 -12.40 -6.23 -15.77
N HIS A 94 -11.31 -5.86 -16.44
CA HIS A 94 -11.20 -4.56 -17.13
C HIS A 94 -10.99 -4.66 -18.65
N PHE A 95 -10.56 -5.82 -19.15
CA PHE A 95 -10.22 -6.02 -20.56
C PHE A 95 -10.90 -7.24 -21.18
N ALA A 96 -11.95 -7.76 -20.54
CA ALA A 96 -12.68 -8.97 -20.99
C ALA A 96 -11.75 -10.17 -21.27
N GLY A 97 -10.68 -10.33 -20.50
CA GLY A 97 -9.70 -11.40 -20.64
C GLY A 97 -8.72 -11.25 -21.81
N GLN A 98 -8.81 -10.18 -22.59
CA GLN A 98 -8.01 -10.01 -23.81
C GLN A 98 -6.56 -9.56 -23.53
N ALA A 99 -6.31 -8.88 -22.40
CA ALA A 99 -4.96 -8.49 -21.96
C ALA A 99 -4.24 -9.71 -21.37
N SER A 100 -3.53 -10.46 -22.20
CA SER A 100 -2.95 -11.75 -21.83
C SER A 100 -1.42 -11.72 -21.93
N PRO A 101 -0.70 -11.24 -20.88
CA PRO A 101 0.75 -11.24 -20.86
C PRO A 101 1.29 -12.68 -20.76
N LEU A 102 2.47 -12.93 -21.34
CA LEU A 102 3.19 -14.19 -21.19
C LEU A 102 3.90 -14.28 -19.83
N SER A 103 4.39 -13.14 -19.35
CA SER A 103 5.01 -13.07 -18.01
C SER A 103 4.77 -11.72 -17.35
N VAL A 104 4.65 -11.74 -16.02
CA VAL A 104 4.67 -10.55 -15.18
C VAL A 104 5.65 -10.81 -14.04
N THR A 105 6.71 -10.00 -13.96
CA THR A 105 7.82 -10.23 -13.04
C THR A 105 8.19 -8.97 -12.26
N TRP A 106 8.80 -9.15 -11.10
CA TRP A 106 9.42 -8.07 -10.36
C TRP A 106 10.79 -7.70 -10.98
N SER A 107 11.12 -6.42 -10.96
CA SER A 107 12.41 -5.91 -11.39
C SER A 107 13.03 -4.96 -10.37
N SER A 108 14.26 -5.24 -9.98
CA SER A 108 15.09 -4.33 -9.17
C SER A 108 15.81 -3.27 -9.99
N ARG A 109 15.79 -3.41 -11.32
CA ARG A 109 16.51 -2.50 -12.25
C ARG A 109 15.68 -1.28 -12.66
N GLN A 110 14.38 -1.26 -12.36
CA GLN A 110 13.50 -0.13 -12.69
C GLN A 110 13.62 0.96 -11.62
N ASN A 111 14.50 1.94 -11.86
CA ASN A 111 14.77 3.04 -10.93
C ASN A 111 13.99 4.32 -11.25
N ARG A 112 13.43 4.45 -12.46
CA ARG A 112 12.72 5.65 -12.94
C ARG A 112 11.26 5.40 -13.31
N ARG A 113 10.83 4.13 -13.35
CA ARG A 113 9.48 3.72 -13.76
C ARG A 113 8.89 2.78 -12.71
N TRP A 114 7.58 2.80 -12.58
CA TRP A 114 6.86 1.87 -11.71
C TRP A 114 6.61 0.52 -12.36
N GLY A 115 6.51 0.51 -13.71
CA GLY A 115 6.35 -0.66 -14.53
C GLY A 115 6.91 -0.47 -15.92
N SER A 116 6.91 -1.52 -16.72
CA SER A 116 7.15 -1.49 -18.17
C SER A 116 6.51 -2.69 -18.84
N CYS A 117 5.99 -2.47 -20.04
CA CYS A 117 5.46 -3.50 -20.91
C CYS A 117 6.32 -3.58 -22.19
N THR A 118 6.65 -4.79 -22.63
CA THR A 118 7.21 -5.07 -23.96
C THR A 118 6.11 -5.78 -24.77
N PRO A 119 5.34 -5.06 -25.60
CA PRO A 119 4.19 -5.63 -26.29
C PRO A 119 4.55 -6.78 -27.25
N SER A 120 5.70 -6.68 -27.96
CA SER A 120 6.18 -7.74 -28.87
C SER A 120 6.34 -9.09 -28.17
N ASP A 121 6.86 -9.06 -26.95
CA ASP A 121 7.14 -10.26 -26.14
C ASP A 121 6.02 -10.58 -25.18
N ARG A 122 5.06 -9.68 -25.05
CA ARG A 122 3.96 -9.74 -24.10
C ARG A 122 4.47 -9.91 -22.66
N THR A 123 5.57 -9.22 -22.32
CA THR A 123 6.19 -9.28 -20.99
C THR A 123 5.98 -7.98 -20.25
N ILE A 124 5.68 -8.09 -18.96
CA ILE A 124 5.50 -6.95 -18.06
C ILE A 124 6.50 -7.08 -16.90
N ARG A 125 7.16 -5.97 -16.58
CA ARG A 125 8.03 -5.86 -15.39
C ARG A 125 7.51 -4.79 -14.47
N LEU A 126 7.43 -5.08 -13.18
CA LEU A 126 7.00 -4.14 -12.15
C LEU A 126 8.15 -3.83 -11.18
N SER A 127 8.30 -2.57 -10.82
CA SER A 127 9.35 -2.16 -9.88
C SER A 127 9.14 -2.80 -8.51
N HIS A 128 10.20 -3.34 -7.91
CA HIS A 128 10.21 -3.80 -6.52
C HIS A 128 9.75 -2.73 -5.51
N ARG A 129 9.84 -1.45 -5.87
CA ARG A 129 9.36 -0.33 -5.04
C ARG A 129 7.86 -0.35 -4.82
N LEU A 130 7.09 -1.04 -5.65
CA LEU A 130 5.65 -1.27 -5.45
C LEU A 130 5.36 -2.29 -4.36
N GLN A 131 6.34 -3.11 -3.98
CA GLN A 131 6.21 -4.01 -2.84
C GLN A 131 6.07 -3.16 -1.57
N GLY A 132 5.14 -3.53 -0.71
CA GLY A 132 4.82 -2.72 0.47
C GLY A 132 3.79 -1.61 0.25
N MET A 133 3.49 -1.21 -0.99
CA MET A 133 2.43 -0.24 -1.28
C MET A 133 1.03 -0.84 -1.19
N PRO A 134 -0.01 -0.03 -1.02
CA PRO A 134 -1.40 -0.49 -1.04
C PRO A 134 -1.72 -1.27 -2.33
N SER A 135 -2.51 -2.35 -2.22
CA SER A 135 -2.81 -3.23 -3.37
C SER A 135 -3.43 -2.49 -4.55
N TRP A 136 -4.24 -1.47 -4.29
CA TRP A 136 -4.88 -0.67 -5.33
C TRP A 136 -3.88 0.19 -6.14
N VAL A 137 -2.69 0.50 -5.59
CA VAL A 137 -1.60 1.16 -6.32
C VAL A 137 -0.96 0.18 -7.30
N LEU A 138 -0.61 -1.01 -6.82
CA LEU A 138 -0.07 -2.08 -7.67
C LEU A 138 -1.05 -2.49 -8.78
N GLU A 139 -2.33 -2.58 -8.46
CA GLU A 139 -3.39 -2.90 -9.43
C GLU A 139 -3.47 -1.83 -10.53
N ALA A 140 -3.41 -0.54 -10.17
CA ALA A 140 -3.43 0.56 -11.13
C ALA A 140 -2.22 0.52 -12.08
N VAL A 141 -1.00 0.31 -11.54
CA VAL A 141 0.20 0.17 -12.38
C VAL A 141 0.08 -1.04 -13.28
N LEU A 142 -0.40 -2.18 -12.78
CA LEU A 142 -0.54 -3.37 -13.60
C LEU A 142 -1.61 -3.21 -14.68
N VAL A 143 -2.72 -2.51 -14.42
CA VAL A 143 -3.73 -2.15 -15.44
C VAL A 143 -3.12 -1.25 -16.52
N HIS A 144 -2.26 -0.30 -16.12
CA HIS A 144 -1.52 0.55 -17.04
C HIS A 144 -0.65 -0.29 -17.99
N GLU A 145 0.13 -1.23 -17.44
CA GLU A 145 1.00 -2.10 -18.26
C GLU A 145 0.19 -3.08 -19.13
N LEU A 146 -0.95 -3.56 -18.65
CA LEU A 146 -1.85 -4.39 -19.45
C LEU A 146 -2.45 -3.62 -20.63
N ALA A 147 -2.76 -2.32 -20.45
CA ALA A 147 -3.26 -1.47 -21.53
C ALA A 147 -2.26 -1.32 -22.67
N HIS A 148 -0.95 -1.31 -22.38
CA HIS A 148 0.11 -1.27 -23.39
C HIS A 148 0.18 -2.49 -24.30
N LEU A 149 -0.45 -3.60 -23.92
CA LEU A 149 -0.59 -4.75 -24.84
C LEU A 149 -1.52 -4.46 -26.03
N PHE A 150 -2.33 -3.40 -25.97
CA PHE A 150 -3.25 -2.98 -27.04
C PHE A 150 -2.79 -1.68 -27.71
N VAL A 151 -2.30 -0.74 -26.91
CA VAL A 151 -2.00 0.62 -27.37
C VAL A 151 -0.62 1.03 -26.85
N PRO A 152 0.37 1.25 -27.73
CA PRO A 152 1.74 1.56 -27.31
C PRO A 152 1.89 2.96 -26.69
N GLY A 153 1.12 3.94 -27.11
CA GLY A 153 1.22 5.34 -26.63
C GLY A 153 0.19 5.69 -25.57
N HIS A 154 0.33 6.86 -24.95
CA HIS A 154 -0.54 7.34 -23.85
C HIS A 154 -1.70 8.26 -24.31
N GLY A 155 -2.07 8.19 -25.59
CA GLY A 155 -3.15 8.98 -26.18
C GLY A 155 -4.56 8.65 -25.63
N PRO A 156 -5.62 9.24 -26.22
CA PRO A 156 -6.99 9.09 -25.72
C PRO A 156 -7.45 7.63 -25.59
N ALA A 157 -7.12 6.78 -26.56
CA ALA A 157 -7.49 5.37 -26.54
C ALA A 157 -6.83 4.61 -25.35
N PHE A 158 -5.59 4.95 -25.02
CA PHE A 158 -4.92 4.41 -23.84
C PHE A 158 -5.59 4.89 -22.56
N GLN A 159 -5.90 6.19 -22.46
CA GLN A 159 -6.57 6.76 -21.28
C GLN A 159 -7.93 6.12 -21.03
N GLU A 160 -8.68 5.81 -22.08
CA GLU A 160 -9.94 5.06 -21.98
C GLU A 160 -9.72 3.68 -21.34
N LEU A 161 -8.67 2.97 -21.75
CA LEU A 161 -8.35 1.65 -21.20
C LEU A 161 -7.96 1.70 -19.72
N VAL A 162 -7.06 2.60 -19.32
CA VAL A 162 -6.61 2.69 -17.93
C VAL A 162 -7.69 3.22 -16.99
N ASN A 163 -8.59 4.07 -17.48
CA ASN A 163 -9.71 4.61 -16.72
C ASN A 163 -10.82 3.57 -16.42
N ARG A 164 -10.76 2.39 -17.01
CA ARG A 164 -11.61 1.26 -16.62
C ARG A 164 -11.34 0.81 -15.19
N TYR A 165 -10.13 1.07 -14.67
CA TYR A 165 -9.83 0.84 -13.25
C TYR A 165 -10.26 2.06 -12.42
N PRO A 166 -11.21 1.90 -11.45
CA PRO A 166 -11.84 3.05 -10.78
C PRO A 166 -10.90 3.89 -9.90
N ARG A 167 -9.70 3.39 -9.60
CA ARG A 167 -8.75 4.06 -8.68
C ARG A 167 -7.51 4.60 -9.40
N THR A 168 -7.55 4.72 -10.72
CA THR A 168 -6.41 5.18 -11.55
C THR A 168 -5.90 6.54 -11.09
N GLU A 169 -6.77 7.56 -10.99
CA GLU A 169 -6.39 8.90 -10.57
C GLU A 169 -5.83 8.95 -9.14
N ARG A 170 -6.47 8.20 -8.24
CA ARG A 170 -5.98 8.10 -6.86
C ARG A 170 -4.59 7.47 -6.80
N ALA A 171 -4.34 6.44 -7.60
CA ALA A 171 -3.05 5.76 -7.65
C ALA A 171 -1.97 6.67 -8.25
N ARG A 172 -2.31 7.45 -9.29
CA ARG A 172 -1.43 8.44 -9.86
C ARG A 172 -0.96 9.45 -8.80
N GLY A 173 -1.90 10.12 -8.12
CA GLY A 173 -1.56 11.09 -7.08
C GLY A 173 -0.74 10.49 -5.92
N PHE A 174 -1.02 9.23 -5.53
CA PHE A 174 -0.22 8.53 -4.53
C PHE A 174 1.23 8.31 -5.00
N LEU A 175 1.42 7.83 -6.23
CA LEU A 175 2.75 7.56 -6.81
C LEU A 175 3.55 8.83 -7.05
N GLU A 176 2.90 9.92 -7.48
CA GLU A 176 3.50 11.26 -7.60
C GLU A 176 4.00 11.76 -6.23
N GLY A 177 3.18 11.63 -5.18
CA GLY A 177 3.55 11.99 -3.82
C GLY A 177 4.74 11.17 -3.29
N VAL A 178 4.77 9.87 -3.55
CA VAL A 178 5.90 9.00 -3.16
C VAL A 178 7.16 9.37 -3.93
N ALA A 179 7.06 9.65 -5.22
CA ALA A 179 8.19 10.06 -6.05
C ALA A 179 8.77 11.40 -5.59
N HIS A 180 7.90 12.36 -5.30
CA HIS A 180 8.31 13.67 -4.78
C HIS A 180 9.01 13.54 -3.42
N ALA A 181 8.45 12.73 -2.51
CA ALA A 181 9.03 12.52 -1.18
C ALA A 181 10.41 11.82 -1.21
N GLN A 182 10.71 11.09 -2.28
CA GLN A 182 11.97 10.37 -2.48
C GLN A 182 12.94 11.13 -3.39
N ASP A 183 12.63 12.38 -3.76
CA ASP A 183 13.39 13.19 -4.75
C ASP A 183 13.61 12.44 -6.08
N TRP A 184 12.65 11.62 -6.44
CA TRP A 184 12.71 10.75 -7.60
C TRP A 184 12.11 11.45 -8.82
N LYS A 185 12.95 11.70 -9.82
CA LYS A 185 12.49 12.18 -11.12
C LYS A 185 11.80 11.04 -11.87
N LEU A 186 10.47 11.09 -11.92
CA LEU A 186 9.66 10.17 -12.71
C LEU A 186 9.69 10.58 -14.17
N ASP A 187 9.98 9.64 -15.06
CA ASP A 187 9.67 9.78 -16.46
C ASP A 187 8.18 9.44 -16.66
N LEU A 188 7.32 10.44 -16.50
CA LEU A 188 5.85 10.28 -16.64
C LEU A 188 5.42 10.18 -18.13
N GLU A 189 6.31 10.50 -19.07
CA GLU A 189 6.03 10.55 -20.50
C GLU A 189 6.94 9.66 -21.35
N GLY A 190 7.77 8.83 -20.74
CA GLY A 190 8.82 8.10 -21.42
C GLY A 190 8.47 6.70 -21.85
N ASP A 191 7.67 6.54 -22.88
CA ASP A 191 7.72 5.37 -23.77
C ASP A 191 8.00 5.82 -25.21
N GLU A 192 9.15 6.44 -25.42
CA GLU A 192 9.77 6.47 -26.73
C GLU A 192 11.07 5.66 -26.66
N GLY A 193 10.99 4.40 -27.12
CA GLY A 193 12.09 3.64 -27.68
C GLY A 193 13.29 3.39 -26.76
N ASP A 194 13.29 2.26 -26.06
CA ASP A 194 14.54 1.55 -25.78
C ASP A 194 14.99 0.84 -27.06
N GLU A 195 15.51 1.63 -28.03
CA GLU A 195 16.34 1.09 -29.07
C GLU A 195 17.69 0.73 -28.46
N GLY A 196 17.88 -0.58 -28.24
CA GLY A 196 19.14 -1.27 -28.41
C GLY A 196 20.36 -0.72 -27.68
N ASP A 197 20.70 -1.29 -26.54
CA ASP A 197 22.11 -1.53 -26.26
C ASP A 197 22.44 -3.00 -26.60
N ALA A 198 22.62 -3.20 -27.91
CA ALA A 198 23.29 -4.34 -28.50
C ALA A 198 24.65 -3.85 -28.97
N ALA A 199 25.67 -3.91 -28.12
CA ALA A 199 27.07 -4.00 -28.56
C ALA A 199 28.01 -4.23 -27.36
N GLY A 200 28.81 -5.29 -27.42
CA GLY A 200 30.05 -5.48 -26.70
C GLY A 200 30.12 -6.76 -25.93
#